data_c03c57d3890c80e5bcbee24670a0ba16
#
_entry.id   c03c57d3890c80e5bcbee24670a0ba16
#
_cell.length_a   1.000
_cell.length_b   1.000
_cell.length_c   1.000
_cell.angle_alpha   90.00
_cell.angle_beta   90.00
_cell.angle_gamma   90.00
#
_symmetry.space_group_name_H-M   'P 1'
#
loop_
_entity.id
_entity.type
_entity.pdbx_description
1 polymer ?
#
loop_
_entity_poly.entity_id
_entity_poly.type
_entity_poly.pdbx_seq_one_letter_code
_entity_poly.pdbx_strand_id
1 'polypeptide(L)'
;LRGNLFPVVDLKQFMEGQRTSLLEGQRVLIMRQSGGDVALTIDELFGQRSFAESQAVQPGELAQGRYAHFIDRAFRGDTHDWGVFSLSLLSRTPEFRQAAA
;
A
#
# COMPACT_ATOMS: atom_id res chain seq x y z
N LEU A 1 12.71 14.08 4.92
CA LEU A 1 12.58 15.29 4.17
C LEU A 1 12.78 16.47 5.08
N ARG A 2 13.75 17.23 4.74
CA ARG A 2 14.30 18.25 5.61
C ARG A 2 13.29 19.37 5.87
N GLY A 3 13.04 19.63 7.16
CA GLY A 3 12.20 20.73 7.56
C GLY A 3 10.71 20.56 7.34
N ASN A 4 10.30 19.42 6.80
CA ASN A 4 8.88 19.15 6.52
C ASN A 4 8.33 18.12 7.48
N LEU A 5 7.10 18.37 7.94
CA LEU A 5 6.36 17.43 8.75
C LEU A 5 5.17 16.94 7.95
N PHE A 6 4.99 15.62 7.90
CA PHE A 6 3.77 15.06 7.34
C PHE A 6 3.30 13.86 8.17
N PRO A 7 2.00 13.59 8.10
CA PRO A 7 1.47 12.46 8.87
C PRO A 7 2.07 11.14 8.41
N VAL A 8 2.23 10.23 9.37
CA VAL A 8 2.68 8.87 9.11
C VAL A 8 1.54 7.94 9.43
N VAL A 9 1.15 7.12 8.46
CA VAL A 9 0.08 6.14 8.65
C VAL A 9 0.67 4.74 8.63
N ASP A 10 0.39 3.97 9.68
CA ASP A 10 0.76 2.56 9.71
C ASP A 10 -0.22 1.80 8.83
N LEU A 11 0.22 1.46 7.61
CA LEU A 11 -0.64 0.83 6.62
C LEU A 11 -1.17 -0.52 7.10
N LYS A 12 -0.34 -1.31 7.75
CA LYS A 12 -0.77 -2.60 8.27
C LYS A 12 -1.86 -2.44 9.33
N GLN A 13 -1.71 -1.47 10.22
CA GLN A 13 -2.72 -1.20 11.24
C GLN A 13 -4.03 -0.73 10.59
N PHE A 14 -3.93 0.14 9.59
CA PHE A 14 -5.10 0.63 8.87
C PHE A 14 -5.84 -0.50 8.17
N MET A 15 -5.10 -1.40 7.51
CA MET A 15 -5.70 -2.46 6.71
C MET A 15 -6.09 -3.68 7.54
N GLU A 16 -5.31 -4.02 8.55
CA GLU A 16 -5.46 -5.29 9.29
C GLU A 16 -5.75 -5.10 10.77
N GLY A 17 -5.67 -3.88 11.28
CA GLY A 17 -5.88 -3.63 12.70
C GLY A 17 -4.71 -4.02 13.60
N GLN A 18 -3.58 -4.37 13.00
CA GLN A 18 -2.38 -4.77 13.74
C GLN A 18 -1.26 -3.78 13.46
N ARG A 19 -0.54 -3.39 14.50
CA ARG A 19 0.59 -2.49 14.33
C ARG A 19 1.72 -3.15 13.58
N THR A 20 2.38 -2.38 12.72
CA THR A 20 3.60 -2.83 12.08
C THR A 20 4.67 -3.01 13.13
N SER A 21 5.38 -4.13 13.09
CA SER A 21 6.48 -4.40 13.98
C SER A 21 7.63 -3.43 13.73
N LEU A 22 8.17 -2.84 14.80
CA LEU A 22 9.30 -1.92 14.69
C LEU A 22 10.61 -2.71 14.63
N LEU A 23 10.80 -3.43 13.53
CA LEU A 23 12.00 -4.21 13.30
C LEU A 23 13.00 -3.44 12.46
N GLU A 24 14.25 -3.82 12.58
CA GLU A 24 15.29 -3.31 11.69
C GLU A 24 14.90 -3.57 10.24
N GLY A 25 15.12 -2.58 9.38
CA GLY A 25 14.79 -2.70 7.99
C GLY A 25 13.38 -2.27 7.62
N GLN A 26 12.61 -1.78 8.57
CA GLN A 26 11.30 -1.22 8.28
C GLN A 26 11.44 -0.07 7.27
N ARG A 27 10.50 -0.02 6.33
CA ARG A 27 10.51 0.96 5.25
C ARG A 27 9.32 1.88 5.32
N VAL A 28 9.49 3.06 4.75
CA VAL A 28 8.44 4.06 4.67
C VAL A 28 8.31 4.50 3.21
N LEU A 29 7.09 4.50 2.71
CA LEU A 29 6.77 5.07 1.40
C LEU A 29 6.20 6.45 1.60
N ILE A 30 6.63 7.39 0.77
CA ILE A 30 6.06 8.75 0.80
C ILE A 30 5.08 8.87 -0.36
N MET A 31 3.81 9.03 -0.03
CA MET A 31 2.76 9.21 -1.01
C MET A 31 2.55 10.71 -1.21
N ARG A 32 2.85 11.18 -2.41
CA ARG A 32 2.69 12.59 -2.75
C ARG A 32 1.28 12.84 -3.28
N GLN A 33 0.67 13.87 -2.77
CA GLN A 33 -0.68 14.24 -3.20
C GLN A 33 -0.88 15.73 -3.03
N SER A 34 -1.89 16.29 -3.71
CA SER A 34 -2.10 17.73 -3.77
C SER A 34 -2.44 18.35 -2.42
N GLY A 35 -3.05 17.60 -1.52
CA GLY A 35 -3.40 18.11 -0.20
C GLY A 35 -2.30 17.99 0.85
N GLY A 36 -1.13 17.50 0.46
CA GLY A 36 -0.01 17.28 1.37
C GLY A 36 0.45 15.83 1.31
N ASP A 37 1.73 15.63 1.52
CA ASP A 37 2.32 14.31 1.44
C ASP A 37 1.99 13.50 2.70
N VAL A 38 1.93 12.18 2.54
CA VAL A 38 1.66 11.23 3.63
C VAL A 38 2.71 10.13 3.58
N ALA A 39 3.27 9.77 4.71
CA ALA A 39 4.18 8.64 4.82
C ALA A 39 3.41 7.39 5.23
N LEU A 40 3.70 6.29 4.56
CA LEU A 40 3.09 4.98 4.85
C LEU A 40 4.18 4.03 5.31
N THR A 41 3.97 3.37 6.44
CA THR A 41 4.90 2.33 6.86
C THR A 41 4.57 1.04 6.14
N ILE A 42 5.60 0.33 5.73
CA ILE A 42 5.47 -0.97 5.06
C ILE A 42 6.43 -1.96 5.69
N ASP A 43 6.14 -3.25 5.55
CA ASP A 43 6.98 -4.30 6.15
C ASP A 43 8.28 -4.50 5.37
N GLU A 44 8.18 -4.64 4.06
CA GLU A 44 9.33 -4.94 3.21
C GLU A 44 9.21 -4.27 1.86
N LEU A 45 10.36 -4.05 1.23
CA LEU A 45 10.45 -3.52 -0.12
C LEU A 45 11.15 -4.55 -1.00
N PHE A 46 10.48 -5.03 -2.03
CA PHE A 46 11.03 -6.07 -2.91
C PHE A 46 11.65 -5.52 -4.19
N GLY A 47 11.62 -4.21 -4.38
CA GLY A 47 12.17 -3.58 -5.57
C GLY A 47 11.15 -3.49 -6.70
N GLN A 48 11.64 -3.21 -7.90
CA GLN A 48 10.79 -3.10 -9.08
C GLN A 48 10.59 -4.46 -9.74
N ARG A 49 9.37 -4.68 -10.24
CA ARG A 49 9.04 -5.90 -10.95
C ARG A 49 8.20 -5.57 -12.18
N SER A 50 8.39 -6.35 -13.22
CA SER A 50 7.63 -6.22 -14.46
C SER A 50 6.79 -7.47 -14.68
N PHE A 51 5.59 -7.28 -15.20
CA PHE A 51 4.66 -8.38 -15.45
C PHE A 51 4.17 -8.34 -16.89
N ALA A 52 4.06 -9.52 -17.49
CA ALA A 52 3.47 -9.67 -18.81
C ALA A 52 1.94 -9.65 -18.69
N GLU A 53 1.26 -9.20 -19.73
CA GLU A 53 -0.21 -9.21 -19.75
C GLU A 53 -0.76 -10.63 -19.60
N SER A 54 -0.02 -11.63 -20.06
CA SER A 54 -0.43 -13.04 -19.92
C SER A 54 -0.47 -13.50 -18.46
N GLN A 55 0.18 -12.77 -17.56
CA GLN A 55 0.19 -13.09 -16.13
C GLN A 55 -0.99 -12.44 -15.39
N ALA A 56 -1.75 -11.57 -16.05
CA ALA A 56 -2.84 -10.86 -15.41
C ALA A 56 -3.97 -11.82 -15.02
N VAL A 57 -4.51 -11.62 -13.82
CA VAL A 57 -5.67 -12.35 -13.31
C VAL A 57 -6.65 -11.35 -12.74
N GLN A 58 -7.86 -11.80 -12.44
CA GLN A 58 -8.85 -10.93 -11.80
C GLN A 58 -8.42 -10.63 -10.36
N PRO A 59 -8.47 -9.37 -9.94
CA PRO A 59 -8.05 -9.02 -8.58
C PRO A 59 -8.77 -9.80 -7.49
N GLY A 60 -10.05 -10.14 -7.68
CA GLY A 60 -10.82 -10.89 -6.72
C GLY A 60 -10.33 -12.29 -6.47
N GLU A 61 -9.50 -12.84 -7.36
CA GLU A 61 -8.92 -14.15 -7.16
C GLU A 61 -7.81 -14.15 -6.11
N LEU A 62 -7.16 -13.01 -5.90
CA LEU A 62 -6.01 -12.91 -5.02
C LEU A 62 -6.26 -12.06 -3.77
N ALA A 63 -7.05 -11.01 -3.89
CA ALA A 63 -7.25 -10.05 -2.81
C ALA A 63 -8.46 -10.43 -1.97
N GLN A 64 -8.29 -10.36 -0.66
CA GLN A 64 -9.37 -10.65 0.29
C GLN A 64 -9.44 -9.57 1.35
N GLY A 65 -10.62 -9.48 1.99
CA GLY A 65 -10.82 -8.56 3.07
C GLY A 65 -10.74 -7.11 2.64
N ARG A 66 -10.16 -6.30 3.48
CA ARG A 66 -10.06 -4.87 3.25
C ARG A 66 -9.17 -4.52 2.07
N TYR A 67 -8.15 -5.35 1.82
CA TYR A 67 -7.26 -5.13 0.69
C TYR A 67 -7.98 -5.18 -0.65
N ALA A 68 -9.04 -5.98 -0.76
CA ALA A 68 -9.77 -6.12 -2.02
C ALA A 68 -10.31 -4.78 -2.54
N HIS A 69 -10.61 -3.84 -1.65
CA HIS A 69 -11.12 -2.53 -2.04
C HIS A 69 -10.06 -1.66 -2.73
N PHE A 70 -8.78 -1.99 -2.53
CA PHE A 70 -7.68 -1.15 -3.00
C PHE A 70 -6.81 -1.82 -4.05
N ILE A 71 -7.11 -3.08 -4.40
CA ILE A 71 -6.37 -3.81 -5.42
C ILE A 71 -7.15 -3.71 -6.72
N ASP A 72 -6.60 -3.00 -7.70
CA ASP A 72 -7.28 -2.79 -8.98
C ASP A 72 -6.74 -3.65 -10.11
N ARG A 73 -5.57 -4.26 -9.93
CA ARG A 73 -4.99 -5.21 -10.87
C ARG A 73 -4.28 -6.30 -10.09
N ALA A 74 -4.11 -7.47 -10.71
CA ALA A 74 -3.40 -8.57 -10.08
C ALA A 74 -2.65 -9.37 -11.13
N PHE A 75 -1.54 -9.96 -10.74
CA PHE A 75 -0.69 -10.74 -11.62
C PHE A 75 -0.23 -12.00 -10.90
N ARG A 76 -0.21 -13.10 -11.63
CA ARG A 76 0.28 -14.37 -11.10
C ARG A 76 1.75 -14.52 -11.45
N GLY A 77 2.60 -14.57 -10.43
CA GLY A 77 4.04 -14.76 -10.60
C GLY A 77 4.44 -16.21 -10.44
N ASP A 78 5.74 -16.48 -10.58
CA ASP A 78 6.27 -17.83 -10.50
C ASP A 78 6.23 -18.37 -9.08
N THR A 79 6.58 -17.53 -8.10
CA THR A 79 6.63 -17.95 -6.70
C THR A 79 5.61 -17.21 -5.83
N HIS A 80 5.21 -16.02 -6.22
CA HIS A 80 4.25 -15.20 -5.50
C HIS A 80 3.26 -14.59 -6.44
N ASP A 81 2.06 -14.38 -5.97
CA ASP A 81 1.06 -13.60 -6.68
C ASP A 81 1.11 -12.15 -6.19
N TRP A 82 0.83 -11.21 -7.09
CA TRP A 82 1.02 -9.79 -6.81
C TRP A 82 -0.26 -9.02 -7.07
N GLY A 83 -0.72 -8.31 -6.05
CA GLY A 83 -1.82 -7.36 -6.22
C GLY A 83 -1.25 -5.96 -6.38
N VAL A 84 -1.81 -5.20 -7.31
CA VAL A 84 -1.42 -3.81 -7.50
C VAL A 84 -2.30 -2.94 -6.62
N PHE A 85 -1.69 -2.39 -5.57
CA PHE A 85 -2.39 -1.56 -4.60
C PHE A 85 -2.55 -0.15 -5.15
N SER A 86 -3.79 0.34 -5.16
CA SER A 86 -4.07 1.67 -5.67
C SER A 86 -3.96 2.73 -4.57
N LEU A 87 -2.88 3.47 -4.58
CA LEU A 87 -2.70 4.59 -3.65
C LEU A 87 -3.72 5.69 -3.91
N SER A 88 -4.17 5.83 -5.16
CA SER A 88 -5.20 6.80 -5.51
C SER A 88 -6.52 6.49 -4.81
N LEU A 89 -6.94 5.22 -4.82
CA LEU A 89 -8.14 4.81 -4.11
C LEU A 89 -7.99 5.00 -2.60
N LEU A 90 -6.83 4.65 -2.06
CA LEU A 90 -6.55 4.82 -0.64
C LEU A 90 -6.68 6.28 -0.22
N SER A 91 -6.09 7.18 -1.00
CA SER A 91 -6.06 8.60 -0.66
C SER A 91 -7.45 9.23 -0.66
N ARG A 92 -8.42 8.62 -1.36
CA ARG A 92 -9.80 9.12 -1.42
C ARG A 92 -10.70 8.50 -0.37
N THR A 93 -10.21 7.55 0.40
CA THR A 93 -10.99 6.88 1.44
C THR A 93 -11.12 7.77 2.66
N PRO A 94 -12.35 8.06 3.15
CA PRO A 94 -12.53 8.94 4.30
C PRO A 94 -11.78 8.49 5.55
N GLU A 95 -11.79 7.20 5.84
CA GLU A 95 -11.10 6.65 7.01
C GLU A 95 -9.60 6.88 6.94
N PHE A 96 -9.02 6.73 5.74
CA PHE A 96 -7.60 7.00 5.57
C PHE A 96 -7.30 8.49 5.74
N ARG A 97 -8.14 9.34 5.18
CA ARG A 97 -7.96 10.79 5.30
C ARG A 97 -8.02 11.24 6.76
N GLN A 98 -8.87 10.61 7.56
CA GLN A 98 -8.89 10.88 9.00
C GLN A 98 -7.62 10.41 9.69
N ALA A 99 -7.12 9.24 9.33
CA ALA A 99 -5.89 8.71 9.90
C ALA A 99 -4.68 9.58 9.54
N ALA A 100 -4.72 10.24 8.40
CA ALA A 100 -3.63 11.09 7.91
C ALA A 100 -3.78 12.56 8.31
N ALA A 101 -4.82 12.89 9.03
CA ALA A 101 -5.07 14.28 9.45
C ALA A 101 -4.10 14.74 10.54
#